data_e08ca20f42fb3c3beceda5bf0ea5fda2
#
_entry.id   e08ca20f42fb3c3beceda5bf0ea5fda2
#
_cell.length_a   1.000
_cell.length_b   1.000
_cell.length_c   1.000
_cell.angle_alpha   90.00
_cell.angle_beta   90.00
_cell.angle_gamma   90.00
#
_symmetry.space_group_name_H-M   'P 1'
#
loop_
_entity.id
_entity.type
_entity.pdbx_description
1 polymer ?
#
loop_
_entity_poly.entity_id
_entity_poly.type
_entity_poly.pdbx_seq_one_letter_code
_entity_poly.pdbx_strand_id
1 'polypeptide(L)'
;MSAPESSSSSNTLSWQAINLAEVISVVLSILLVEWALAPFAVSVWLLGGPPLLALVLMLYSHRCRRETAQTLGFGGRYFDRALLLLAGPTLLAIAALIFVGYVTHSLHLPDRFWARLCLLPGWVLLQQYTMLGFSYRRLRQFLHPYQAIIITAGLFALVHAPNVPLVILTFLGGLIWGFVYERVPNLFASAISHLLLSATVLVAVPEWVLPSMTVGYRYLLYHSF
;
A
#
# COMPACT_ATOMS: atom_id res chain seq x y z
N MET A 1 33.45 27.31 -30.37
CA MET A 1 33.79 26.16 -29.51
C MET A 1 32.58 25.91 -28.61
N SER A 2 31.64 25.08 -29.07
CA SER A 2 30.41 24.72 -28.39
C SER A 2 30.67 23.48 -27.53
N ALA A 3 30.47 23.58 -26.23
CA ALA A 3 30.61 22.49 -25.27
C ALA A 3 29.45 21.47 -25.42
N PRO A 4 29.64 20.18 -25.07
CA PRO A 4 28.64 19.13 -25.29
C PRO A 4 27.60 19.10 -24.18
N GLU A 5 26.39 19.53 -24.47
CA GLU A 5 25.19 19.41 -23.58
C GLU A 5 24.57 18.00 -23.57
N SER A 6 25.14 17.02 -24.27
CA SER A 6 24.47 15.73 -24.49
C SER A 6 24.63 14.68 -23.38
N SER A 7 25.52 14.86 -22.41
CA SER A 7 25.81 13.84 -21.39
C SER A 7 24.85 13.88 -20.16
N SER A 8 24.21 15.02 -19.88
CA SER A 8 23.33 15.15 -18.72
C SER A 8 21.93 14.57 -18.97
N SER A 9 21.42 14.63 -20.19
CA SER A 9 20.08 14.13 -20.52
C SER A 9 20.01 12.60 -20.58
N SER A 10 21.05 11.93 -21.04
CA SER A 10 21.10 10.47 -21.08
C SER A 10 21.14 9.84 -19.67
N ASN A 11 21.84 10.47 -18.73
CA ASN A 11 21.92 10.00 -17.35
C ASN A 11 20.57 10.17 -16.60
N THR A 12 19.85 11.25 -16.81
CA THR A 12 18.54 11.47 -16.17
C THR A 12 17.49 10.48 -16.64
N LEU A 13 17.42 10.18 -17.94
CA LEU A 13 16.50 9.17 -18.51
C LEU A 13 16.81 7.77 -17.97
N SER A 14 18.09 7.41 -17.76
CA SER A 14 18.46 6.11 -17.21
C SER A 14 18.02 5.95 -15.75
N TRP A 15 18.11 6.99 -14.93
CA TRP A 15 17.64 6.97 -13.53
C TRP A 15 16.12 6.88 -13.42
N GLN A 16 15.38 7.56 -14.29
CA GLN A 16 13.92 7.45 -14.35
C GLN A 16 13.48 6.02 -14.71
N ALA A 17 14.14 5.42 -15.71
CA ALA A 17 13.86 4.05 -16.10
C ALA A 17 14.15 3.04 -14.98
N ILE A 18 15.26 3.21 -14.24
CA ILE A 18 15.59 2.37 -13.09
C ILE A 18 14.53 2.51 -12.00
N ASN A 19 14.13 3.72 -11.63
CA ASN A 19 13.09 3.95 -10.61
C ASN A 19 11.76 3.30 -11.00
N LEU A 20 11.36 3.43 -12.25
CA LEU A 20 10.15 2.83 -12.78
C LEU A 20 10.24 1.30 -12.78
N ALA A 21 11.37 0.73 -13.23
CA ALA A 21 11.60 -0.70 -13.23
C ALA A 21 11.55 -1.30 -11.81
N GLU A 22 12.11 -0.60 -10.82
CA GLU A 22 12.05 -1.01 -9.41
C GLU A 22 10.59 -1.07 -8.91
N VAL A 23 9.80 -0.03 -9.17
CA VAL A 23 8.38 0.01 -8.76
C VAL A 23 7.57 -1.10 -9.47
N ILE A 24 7.75 -1.25 -10.78
CA ILE A 24 7.08 -2.28 -11.57
C ILE A 24 7.45 -3.67 -11.05
N SER A 25 8.73 -3.94 -10.76
CA SER A 25 9.18 -5.25 -10.26
C SER A 25 8.52 -5.62 -8.94
N VAL A 26 8.35 -4.66 -8.01
CA VAL A 26 7.67 -4.89 -6.74
C VAL A 26 6.18 -5.20 -6.97
N VAL A 27 5.49 -4.40 -7.78
CA VAL A 27 4.07 -4.61 -8.10
C VAL A 27 3.85 -5.95 -8.80
N LEU A 28 4.67 -6.27 -9.80
CA LEU A 28 4.60 -7.54 -10.52
C LEU A 28 4.86 -8.74 -9.60
N SER A 29 5.76 -8.62 -8.61
CA SER A 29 6.00 -9.68 -7.63
C SER A 29 4.74 -9.98 -6.80
N ILE A 30 3.99 -8.94 -6.40
CA ILE A 30 2.72 -9.10 -5.68
C ILE A 30 1.67 -9.73 -6.60
N LEU A 31 1.49 -9.19 -7.79
CA LEU A 31 0.52 -9.70 -8.76
C LEU A 31 0.83 -11.16 -9.18
N LEU A 32 2.10 -11.51 -9.33
CA LEU A 32 2.51 -12.89 -9.63
C LEU A 32 2.02 -13.86 -8.53
N VAL A 33 2.19 -13.49 -7.26
CA VAL A 33 1.71 -14.31 -6.15
C VAL A 33 0.20 -14.41 -6.16
N GLU A 34 -0.51 -13.29 -6.24
CA GLU A 34 -1.97 -13.25 -6.10
C GLU A 34 -2.71 -13.87 -7.29
N TRP A 35 -2.17 -13.75 -8.50
CA TRP A 35 -2.85 -14.19 -9.71
C TRP A 35 -2.33 -15.51 -10.28
N ALA A 36 -1.06 -15.84 -10.09
CA ALA A 36 -0.46 -17.01 -10.72
C ALA A 36 -0.02 -18.10 -9.73
N LEU A 37 0.44 -17.77 -8.53
CA LEU A 37 0.97 -18.77 -7.60
C LEU A 37 -0.06 -19.19 -6.54
N ALA A 38 -0.73 -18.24 -5.89
CA ALA A 38 -1.66 -18.52 -4.80
C ALA A 38 -2.83 -19.46 -5.16
N PRO A 39 -3.38 -19.44 -6.40
CA PRO A 39 -4.47 -20.34 -6.81
C PRO A 39 -4.10 -21.82 -6.84
N PHE A 40 -2.84 -22.13 -7.14
CA PHE A 40 -2.41 -23.50 -7.43
C PHE A 40 -1.87 -24.26 -6.21
N ALA A 41 -2.11 -23.75 -5.00
CA ALA A 41 -1.67 -24.37 -3.74
C ALA A 41 -0.18 -24.80 -3.76
N VAL A 42 0.65 -24.00 -4.43
CA VAL A 42 2.10 -24.24 -4.53
C VAL A 42 2.74 -24.17 -3.14
N SER A 43 3.98 -24.68 -3.03
CA SER A 43 4.70 -24.67 -1.77
C SER A 43 4.85 -23.26 -1.18
N VAL A 44 4.93 -23.15 0.14
CA VAL A 44 5.13 -21.88 0.87
C VAL A 44 6.36 -21.11 0.38
N TRP A 45 7.38 -21.82 -0.09
CA TRP A 45 8.60 -21.22 -0.63
C TRP A 45 8.37 -20.50 -1.96
N LEU A 46 7.52 -21.07 -2.82
CA LEU A 46 7.13 -20.44 -4.08
C LEU A 46 6.20 -19.23 -3.83
N LEU A 47 5.32 -19.30 -2.85
CA LEU A 47 4.49 -18.15 -2.46
C LEU A 47 5.31 -17.03 -1.81
N GLY A 48 6.26 -17.37 -0.95
CA GLY A 48 7.08 -16.40 -0.22
C GLY A 48 8.26 -15.85 -1.02
N GLY A 49 8.75 -16.59 -2.02
CA GLY A 49 9.95 -16.23 -2.79
C GLY A 49 9.86 -14.86 -3.47
N PRO A 50 8.85 -14.60 -4.34
CA PRO A 50 8.74 -13.32 -5.02
C PRO A 50 8.59 -12.12 -4.08
N PRO A 51 7.74 -12.12 -3.03
CA PRO A 51 7.67 -11.01 -2.08
C PRO A 51 8.97 -10.81 -1.30
N LEU A 52 9.66 -11.90 -0.93
CA LEU A 52 10.95 -11.80 -0.26
C LEU A 52 12.00 -11.17 -1.18
N LEU A 53 12.05 -11.59 -2.43
CA LEU A 53 12.95 -11.00 -3.43
C LEU A 53 12.63 -9.50 -3.64
N ALA A 54 11.34 -9.13 -3.73
CA ALA A 54 10.93 -7.74 -3.81
C ALA A 54 11.39 -6.94 -2.58
N LEU A 55 11.25 -7.50 -1.38
CA LEU A 55 11.73 -6.86 -0.15
C LEU A 55 13.25 -6.67 -0.16
N VAL A 56 14.01 -7.70 -0.56
CA VAL A 56 15.47 -7.60 -0.71
C VAL A 56 15.86 -6.52 -1.72
N LEU A 57 15.18 -6.47 -2.86
CA LEU A 57 15.38 -5.44 -3.87
C LEU A 57 15.11 -4.03 -3.31
N MET A 58 14.01 -3.84 -2.57
CA MET A 58 13.70 -2.56 -1.93
C MET A 58 14.78 -2.14 -0.93
N LEU A 59 15.23 -3.05 -0.07
CA LEU A 59 16.27 -2.78 0.93
C LEU A 59 17.63 -2.48 0.25
N TYR A 60 17.98 -3.23 -0.77
CA TYR A 60 19.20 -3.00 -1.56
C TYR A 60 19.15 -1.62 -2.24
N SER A 61 18.03 -1.27 -2.86
CA SER A 61 17.82 0.02 -3.50
C SER A 61 17.96 1.18 -2.51
N HIS A 62 17.39 1.07 -1.30
CA HIS A 62 17.58 2.09 -0.25
C HIS A 62 19.05 2.21 0.17
N ARG A 63 19.75 1.07 0.31
CA ARG A 63 21.17 1.08 0.68
C ARG A 63 22.03 1.76 -0.39
N CYS A 64 21.80 1.45 -1.66
CA CYS A 64 22.53 2.09 -2.78
C CYS A 64 22.32 3.60 -2.81
N ARG A 65 21.14 4.07 -2.43
CA ARG A 65 20.78 5.50 -2.36
C ARG A 65 21.09 6.15 -1.02
N ARG A 66 21.69 5.40 -0.07
CA ARG A 66 22.01 5.86 1.29
C ARG A 66 20.79 6.42 2.04
N GLU A 67 19.60 5.90 1.76
CA GLU A 67 18.39 6.27 2.46
C GLU A 67 18.38 5.62 3.84
N THR A 68 18.06 6.39 4.88
CA THR A 68 17.98 5.90 6.26
C THR A 68 16.54 5.57 6.65
N ALA A 69 16.34 4.72 7.65
CA ALA A 69 15.01 4.43 8.19
C ALA A 69 14.25 5.72 8.56
N GLN A 70 14.95 6.70 9.11
CA GLN A 70 14.37 7.99 9.47
C GLN A 70 13.88 8.78 8.24
N THR A 71 14.65 8.78 7.14
CA THR A 71 14.26 9.46 5.90
C THR A 71 13.08 8.76 5.20
N LEU A 72 12.92 7.45 5.45
CA LEU A 72 11.80 6.66 4.97
C LEU A 72 10.52 6.82 5.82
N GLY A 73 10.62 7.54 6.95
CA GLY A 73 9.49 7.75 7.87
C GLY A 73 9.35 6.69 8.97
N PHE A 74 10.36 5.83 9.16
CA PHE A 74 10.46 4.97 10.34
C PHE A 74 11.11 5.76 11.48
N GLY A 75 10.31 6.24 12.44
CA GLY A 75 10.81 6.96 13.60
C GLY A 75 9.77 7.88 14.22
N GLY A 76 10.13 8.48 15.37
CA GLY A 76 9.26 9.42 16.09
C GLY A 76 9.19 10.82 15.45
N ARG A 77 10.10 11.13 14.51
CA ARG A 77 10.08 12.44 13.84
C ARG A 77 8.76 12.63 13.10
N TYR A 78 8.10 13.73 13.36
CA TYR A 78 6.81 14.08 12.74
C TYR A 78 5.63 13.15 13.07
N PHE A 79 5.78 12.19 13.99
CA PHE A 79 4.73 11.22 14.31
C PHE A 79 3.44 11.90 14.75
N ASP A 80 3.51 12.78 15.76
CA ASP A 80 2.33 13.47 16.30
C ASP A 80 1.64 14.34 15.24
N ARG A 81 2.45 15.05 14.43
CA ARG A 81 1.92 15.90 13.37
C ARG A 81 1.26 15.09 12.26
N ALA A 82 1.86 13.98 11.85
CA ALA A 82 1.28 13.08 10.84
C ALA A 82 -0.01 12.45 11.37
N LEU A 83 -0.01 11.99 12.63
CA LEU A 83 -1.17 11.40 13.28
C LEU A 83 -2.32 12.42 13.38
N LEU A 84 -2.03 13.67 13.76
CA LEU A 84 -3.03 14.73 13.82
C LEU A 84 -3.65 15.04 12.45
N LEU A 85 -2.83 15.11 11.39
CA LEU A 85 -3.32 15.31 10.02
C LEU A 85 -4.18 14.15 9.52
N LEU A 86 -3.86 12.93 9.93
CA LEU A 86 -4.61 11.73 9.57
C LEU A 86 -5.87 11.53 10.43
N ALA A 87 -5.90 12.08 11.65
CA ALA A 87 -7.02 11.87 12.59
C ALA A 87 -8.37 12.28 11.99
N GLY A 88 -8.46 13.48 11.40
CA GLY A 88 -9.71 13.96 10.80
C GLY A 88 -10.28 13.01 9.75
N PRO A 89 -9.57 12.76 8.65
CA PRO A 89 -10.05 11.86 7.60
C PRO A 89 -10.25 10.41 8.09
N THR A 90 -9.42 9.92 9.00
CA THR A 90 -9.58 8.57 9.57
C THR A 90 -10.85 8.45 10.40
N LEU A 91 -11.09 9.39 11.31
CA LEU A 91 -12.30 9.38 12.16
C LEU A 91 -13.57 9.58 11.33
N LEU A 92 -13.53 10.43 10.31
CA LEU A 92 -14.65 10.61 9.40
C LEU A 92 -14.97 9.31 8.64
N ALA A 93 -13.95 8.63 8.13
CA ALA A 93 -14.14 7.36 7.43
C ALA A 93 -14.63 6.25 8.37
N ILE A 94 -14.11 6.15 9.60
CA ILE A 94 -14.60 5.24 10.64
C ILE A 94 -16.08 5.52 10.93
N ALA A 95 -16.44 6.78 11.16
CA ALA A 95 -17.82 7.15 11.45
C ALA A 95 -18.77 6.79 10.29
N ALA A 96 -18.35 7.04 9.05
CA ALA A 96 -19.11 6.66 7.85
C ALA A 96 -19.28 5.14 7.73
N LEU A 97 -18.21 4.36 7.93
CA LEU A 97 -18.27 2.90 7.88
C LEU A 97 -19.17 2.32 8.99
N ILE A 98 -19.03 2.82 10.22
CA ILE A 98 -19.90 2.39 11.35
C ILE A 98 -21.35 2.78 11.08
N PHE A 99 -21.61 3.95 10.53
CA PHE A 99 -22.96 4.36 10.15
C PHE A 99 -23.56 3.42 9.09
N VAL A 100 -22.79 3.08 8.06
CA VAL A 100 -23.22 2.07 7.07
C VAL A 100 -23.53 0.74 7.75
N GLY A 101 -22.62 0.24 8.60
CA GLY A 101 -22.81 -1.00 9.33
C GLY A 101 -24.02 -0.98 10.25
N TYR A 102 -24.32 0.16 10.88
CA TYR A 102 -25.50 0.34 11.71
C TYR A 102 -26.81 0.26 10.89
N VAL A 103 -26.90 1.04 9.80
CA VAL A 103 -28.13 1.09 8.99
C VAL A 103 -28.37 -0.19 8.18
N THR A 104 -27.33 -0.95 7.88
CA THR A 104 -27.42 -2.23 7.17
C THR A 104 -27.51 -3.43 8.13
N HIS A 105 -27.49 -3.21 9.44
CA HIS A 105 -27.47 -4.25 10.47
C HIS A 105 -26.31 -5.26 10.31
N SER A 106 -25.16 -4.81 9.78
CA SER A 106 -24.00 -5.65 9.48
C SER A 106 -22.90 -5.56 10.55
N LEU A 107 -23.10 -4.77 11.60
CA LEU A 107 -22.11 -4.67 12.67
C LEU A 107 -21.96 -6.01 13.40
N HIS A 108 -20.82 -6.66 13.21
CA HIS A 108 -20.49 -7.91 13.91
C HIS A 108 -18.98 -8.07 14.05
N LEU A 109 -18.55 -8.85 15.03
CA LEU A 109 -17.15 -9.27 15.13
C LEU A 109 -16.97 -10.57 14.35
N PRO A 110 -16.16 -10.56 13.27
CA PRO A 110 -15.94 -11.76 12.48
C PRO A 110 -15.17 -12.82 13.29
N ASP A 111 -15.34 -14.09 12.92
CA ASP A 111 -14.58 -15.18 13.50
C ASP A 111 -13.06 -14.91 13.46
N ARG A 112 -12.40 -15.26 14.57
CA ARG A 112 -10.95 -15.03 14.75
C ARG A 112 -10.51 -13.58 14.60
N PHE A 113 -11.40 -12.60 14.85
CA PHE A 113 -11.09 -11.16 14.77
C PHE A 113 -9.80 -10.82 15.53
N TRP A 114 -9.66 -11.25 16.77
CA TRP A 114 -8.50 -10.96 17.60
C TRP A 114 -7.20 -11.55 17.05
N ALA A 115 -7.26 -12.78 16.51
CA ALA A 115 -6.10 -13.39 15.87
C ALA A 115 -5.67 -12.63 14.59
N ARG A 116 -6.63 -12.17 13.80
CA ARG A 116 -6.37 -11.32 12.63
C ARG A 116 -5.78 -9.98 13.06
N LEU A 117 -6.35 -9.37 14.10
CA LEU A 117 -5.89 -8.07 14.61
C LEU A 117 -4.44 -8.12 15.13
N CYS A 118 -3.98 -9.26 15.69
CA CYS A 118 -2.59 -9.43 16.11
C CYS A 118 -1.58 -9.42 14.94
N LEU A 119 -1.97 -9.92 13.77
CA LEU A 119 -1.09 -9.98 12.59
C LEU A 119 -1.20 -8.72 11.72
N LEU A 120 -2.31 -8.03 11.80
CA LEU A 120 -2.63 -6.89 10.95
C LEU A 120 -1.64 -5.72 11.08
N PRO A 121 -1.11 -5.34 12.26
CA PRO A 121 -0.18 -4.22 12.38
C PRO A 121 1.10 -4.39 11.55
N GLY A 122 1.71 -5.58 11.59
CA GLY A 122 2.90 -5.89 10.78
C GLY A 122 2.58 -5.86 9.29
N TRP A 123 1.43 -6.40 8.90
CA TRP A 123 0.98 -6.42 7.53
C TRP A 123 0.71 -5.02 6.97
N VAL A 124 -0.05 -4.18 7.68
CA VAL A 124 -0.33 -2.81 7.20
C VAL A 124 0.93 -1.95 7.20
N LEU A 125 1.86 -2.17 8.13
CA LEU A 125 3.14 -1.45 8.12
C LEU A 125 3.97 -1.82 6.88
N LEU A 126 4.01 -3.11 6.52
CA LEU A 126 4.67 -3.57 5.29
C LEU A 126 4.01 -2.96 4.05
N GLN A 127 2.68 -2.90 4.00
CA GLN A 127 1.96 -2.26 2.90
C GLN A 127 2.27 -0.77 2.82
N GLN A 128 2.26 -0.04 3.93
CA GLN A 128 2.60 1.39 3.95
C GLN A 128 4.07 1.63 3.56
N TYR A 129 4.98 0.76 3.99
CA TYR A 129 6.38 0.83 3.57
C TYR A 129 6.52 0.61 2.07
N THR A 130 5.89 -0.43 1.51
CA THR A 130 5.94 -0.72 0.07
C THR A 130 5.32 0.41 -0.76
N MET A 131 4.19 0.94 -0.31
CA MET A 131 3.46 2.01 -1.01
C MET A 131 4.18 3.36 -0.87
N LEU A 132 4.38 3.85 0.35
CA LEU A 132 4.88 5.21 0.62
C LEU A 132 6.40 5.25 0.73
N GLY A 133 6.96 4.36 1.56
CA GLY A 133 8.39 4.30 1.83
C GLY A 133 9.23 3.94 0.60
N PHE A 134 8.65 3.17 -0.33
CA PHE A 134 9.35 2.75 -1.55
C PHE A 134 8.71 3.32 -2.82
N SER A 135 7.55 2.82 -3.25
CA SER A 135 6.99 3.14 -4.58
C SER A 135 6.77 4.64 -4.78
N TYR A 136 6.13 5.32 -3.83
CA TYR A 136 5.93 6.76 -3.88
C TYR A 136 7.26 7.51 -3.99
N ARG A 137 8.24 7.17 -3.17
CA ARG A 137 9.55 7.85 -3.17
C ARG A 137 10.31 7.65 -4.48
N ARG A 138 10.20 6.51 -5.15
CA ARG A 138 10.80 6.27 -6.47
C ARG A 138 10.12 7.10 -7.55
N LEU A 139 8.79 7.11 -7.57
CA LEU A 139 8.02 7.93 -8.52
C LEU A 139 8.23 9.43 -8.31
N ARG A 140 8.33 9.86 -7.05
CA ARG A 140 8.53 11.26 -6.67
C ARG A 140 9.87 11.86 -7.15
N GLN A 141 10.82 11.03 -7.52
CA GLN A 141 12.11 11.50 -8.06
C GLN A 141 11.98 12.10 -9.47
N PHE A 142 10.94 11.78 -10.22
CA PHE A 142 10.75 12.26 -11.59
C PHE A 142 9.33 12.74 -11.90
N LEU A 143 8.38 12.56 -10.98
CA LEU A 143 7.01 13.04 -11.14
C LEU A 143 6.72 14.19 -10.18
N HIS A 144 5.75 15.02 -10.57
CA HIS A 144 5.16 16.00 -9.66
C HIS A 144 4.47 15.29 -8.46
N PRO A 145 4.46 15.90 -7.25
CA PRO A 145 3.88 15.26 -6.06
C PRO A 145 2.50 14.64 -6.27
N TYR A 146 1.57 15.39 -6.87
CA TYR A 146 0.20 14.89 -7.11
C TYR A 146 0.15 13.70 -8.07
N GLN A 147 0.98 13.72 -9.11
CA GLN A 147 1.09 12.57 -10.04
C GLN A 147 1.63 11.34 -9.33
N ALA A 148 2.70 11.49 -8.55
CA ALA A 148 3.28 10.39 -7.78
C ALA A 148 2.27 9.83 -6.76
N ILE A 149 1.49 10.68 -6.07
CA ILE A 149 0.43 10.25 -5.16
C ILE A 149 -0.64 9.45 -5.88
N ILE A 150 -1.18 9.97 -6.98
CA ILE A 150 -2.26 9.33 -7.73
C ILE A 150 -1.81 7.98 -8.30
N ILE A 151 -0.62 7.93 -8.90
CA ILE A 151 -0.08 6.68 -9.47
C ILE A 151 0.17 5.67 -8.35
N THR A 152 0.77 6.08 -7.24
CA THR A 152 1.02 5.18 -6.09
C THR A 152 -0.30 4.65 -5.51
N ALA A 153 -1.30 5.49 -5.32
CA ALA A 153 -2.63 5.07 -4.87
C ALA A 153 -3.30 4.12 -5.87
N GLY A 154 -3.14 4.38 -7.17
CA GLY A 154 -3.62 3.49 -8.24
C GLY A 154 -2.93 2.12 -8.23
N LEU A 155 -1.61 2.07 -8.04
CA LEU A 155 -0.86 0.81 -7.91
C LEU A 155 -1.28 0.05 -6.65
N PHE A 156 -1.49 0.75 -5.53
CA PHE A 156 -1.98 0.15 -4.29
C PHE A 156 -3.40 -0.42 -4.45
N ALA A 157 -4.27 0.27 -5.18
CA ALA A 157 -5.59 -0.23 -5.52
C ALA A 157 -5.54 -1.43 -6.47
N LEU A 158 -4.65 -1.40 -7.48
CA LEU A 158 -4.49 -2.46 -8.47
C LEU A 158 -4.18 -3.82 -7.83
N VAL A 159 -3.30 -3.86 -6.83
CA VAL A 159 -2.96 -5.10 -6.13
C VAL A 159 -4.11 -5.65 -5.27
N HIS A 160 -5.21 -4.91 -5.10
CA HIS A 160 -6.43 -5.37 -4.46
C HIS A 160 -7.51 -5.84 -5.44
N ALA A 161 -7.23 -5.78 -6.76
CA ALA A 161 -8.14 -6.32 -7.77
C ALA A 161 -8.25 -7.86 -7.65
N PRO A 162 -9.40 -8.45 -8.00
CA PRO A 162 -10.60 -7.84 -8.58
C PRO A 162 -11.65 -7.43 -7.52
N ASN A 163 -11.29 -7.37 -6.24
CA ASN A 163 -12.19 -7.01 -5.14
C ASN A 163 -12.53 -5.51 -5.21
N VAL A 164 -13.58 -5.16 -5.97
CA VAL A 164 -13.94 -3.77 -6.28
C VAL A 164 -14.08 -2.88 -5.02
N PRO A 165 -14.77 -3.30 -3.94
CA PRO A 165 -14.83 -2.50 -2.72
C PRO A 165 -13.45 -2.20 -2.14
N LEU A 166 -12.55 -3.20 -2.07
CA LEU A 166 -11.17 -2.98 -1.61
C LEU A 166 -10.39 -2.06 -2.55
N VAL A 167 -10.54 -2.21 -3.86
CA VAL A 167 -9.91 -1.31 -4.85
C VAL A 167 -10.30 0.14 -4.59
N ILE A 168 -11.58 0.42 -4.34
CA ILE A 168 -12.06 1.78 -4.07
C ILE A 168 -11.52 2.30 -2.73
N LEU A 169 -11.64 1.50 -1.67
CA LEU A 169 -11.19 1.89 -0.32
C LEU A 169 -9.68 2.12 -0.27
N THR A 170 -8.90 1.25 -0.90
CA THR A 170 -7.44 1.37 -0.93
C THR A 170 -6.96 2.51 -1.82
N PHE A 171 -7.67 2.81 -2.91
CA PHE A 171 -7.38 3.99 -3.72
C PHE A 171 -7.59 5.28 -2.93
N LEU A 172 -8.77 5.44 -2.30
CA LEU A 172 -9.09 6.62 -1.50
C LEU A 172 -8.16 6.77 -0.29
N GLY A 173 -7.91 5.68 0.44
CA GLY A 173 -6.94 5.65 1.52
C GLY A 173 -5.53 6.02 1.05
N GLY A 174 -5.11 5.44 -0.09
CA GLY A 174 -3.82 5.71 -0.71
C GLY A 174 -3.60 7.17 -1.07
N LEU A 175 -4.64 7.86 -1.56
CA LEU A 175 -4.58 9.30 -1.83
C LEU A 175 -4.35 10.10 -0.53
N ILE A 176 -5.10 9.79 0.53
CA ILE A 176 -5.01 10.48 1.82
C ILE A 176 -3.63 10.25 2.46
N TRP A 177 -3.20 9.00 2.56
CA TRP A 177 -1.90 8.66 3.14
C TRP A 177 -0.75 9.24 2.32
N GLY A 178 -0.81 9.18 0.99
CA GLY A 178 0.19 9.78 0.11
C GLY A 178 0.28 11.30 0.27
N PHE A 179 -0.86 11.98 0.37
CA PHE A 179 -0.92 13.42 0.57
C PHE A 179 -0.34 13.87 1.92
N VAL A 180 -0.60 13.11 2.99
CA VAL A 180 -0.02 13.40 4.32
C VAL A 180 1.46 13.07 4.34
N TYR A 181 1.85 11.91 3.78
CA TYR A 181 3.25 11.48 3.75
C TYR A 181 4.16 12.44 2.97
N GLU A 182 3.70 13.03 1.87
CA GLU A 182 4.46 14.05 1.13
C GLU A 182 4.81 15.25 2.01
N ARG A 183 3.91 15.64 2.92
CA ARG A 183 4.10 16.80 3.81
C ARG A 183 4.86 16.46 5.08
N VAL A 184 4.55 15.30 5.63
CA VAL A 184 4.98 14.87 6.96
C VAL A 184 5.25 13.37 6.93
N PRO A 185 6.42 12.94 6.40
CA PRO A 185 6.70 11.53 6.18
C PRO A 185 6.80 10.77 7.51
N ASN A 186 5.78 9.94 7.78
CA ASN A 186 5.77 9.03 8.92
C ASN A 186 4.95 7.78 8.61
N LEU A 187 5.63 6.62 8.54
CA LEU A 187 5.01 5.33 8.21
C LEU A 187 4.20 4.76 9.36
N PHE A 188 4.59 5.02 10.62
CA PHE A 188 3.83 4.51 11.78
C PHE A 188 2.47 5.18 11.90
N ALA A 189 2.41 6.52 11.73
CA ALA A 189 1.13 7.23 11.75
C ALA A 189 0.21 6.77 10.61
N SER A 190 0.75 6.58 9.40
CA SER A 190 0.00 6.04 8.26
C SER A 190 -0.47 4.60 8.51
N ALA A 191 0.38 3.76 9.12
CA ALA A 191 0.02 2.38 9.47
C ALA A 191 -1.07 2.33 10.55
N ILE A 192 -1.04 3.21 11.54
CA ILE A 192 -2.10 3.30 12.56
C ILE A 192 -3.44 3.67 11.91
N SER A 193 -3.46 4.71 11.06
CA SER A 193 -4.65 5.09 10.31
C SER A 193 -5.18 3.91 9.46
N HIS A 194 -4.31 3.24 8.73
CA HIS A 194 -4.67 2.09 7.90
C HIS A 194 -5.19 0.92 8.75
N LEU A 195 -4.54 0.61 9.87
CA LEU A 195 -4.95 -0.44 10.80
C LEU A 195 -6.38 -0.20 11.33
N LEU A 196 -6.66 1.02 11.79
CA LEU A 196 -7.96 1.40 12.31
C LEU A 196 -9.05 1.27 11.25
N LEU A 197 -8.78 1.74 10.02
CA LEU A 197 -9.72 1.61 8.91
C LEU A 197 -9.94 0.16 8.51
N SER A 198 -8.90 -0.66 8.42
CA SER A 198 -9.01 -2.07 8.10
C SER A 198 -9.80 -2.85 9.16
N ALA A 199 -9.55 -2.57 10.44
CA ALA A 199 -10.32 -3.16 11.54
C ALA A 199 -11.81 -2.75 11.49
N THR A 200 -12.08 -1.48 11.17
CA THR A 200 -13.45 -0.98 11.02
C THR A 200 -14.16 -1.62 9.82
N VAL A 201 -13.48 -1.75 8.69
CA VAL A 201 -14.01 -2.45 7.49
C VAL A 201 -14.42 -3.87 7.83
N LEU A 202 -13.58 -4.62 8.57
CA LEU A 202 -13.88 -6.00 8.97
C LEU A 202 -15.11 -6.11 9.86
N VAL A 203 -15.45 -5.07 10.62
CA VAL A 203 -16.57 -5.10 11.59
C VAL A 203 -17.85 -4.51 11.00
N ALA A 204 -17.73 -3.53 10.10
CA ALA A 204 -18.86 -2.68 9.72
C ALA A 204 -19.35 -2.88 8.29
N VAL A 205 -18.50 -3.35 7.37
CA VAL A 205 -18.92 -3.48 5.97
C VAL A 205 -19.74 -4.76 5.78
N PRO A 206 -20.96 -4.68 5.17
CA PRO A 206 -21.78 -5.84 4.93
C PRO A 206 -21.10 -6.87 4.02
N GLU A 207 -21.32 -8.17 4.27
CA GLU A 207 -20.74 -9.25 3.47
C GLU A 207 -21.20 -9.23 2.00
N TRP A 208 -22.40 -8.71 1.71
CA TRP A 208 -22.87 -8.54 0.33
C TRP A 208 -22.14 -7.43 -0.43
N VAL A 209 -21.47 -6.48 0.29
CA VAL A 209 -20.59 -5.46 -0.32
C VAL A 209 -19.15 -5.97 -0.39
N LEU A 210 -18.66 -6.50 0.74
CA LEU A 210 -17.28 -7.00 0.86
C LEU A 210 -17.32 -8.41 1.48
N PRO A 211 -17.50 -9.43 0.65
CA PRO A 211 -17.66 -10.81 1.12
C PRO A 211 -16.38 -11.38 1.76
N SER A 212 -15.23 -10.82 1.43
CA SER A 212 -13.96 -11.21 2.03
C SER A 212 -12.87 -10.15 1.79
N MET A 213 -11.76 -10.26 2.52
CA MET A 213 -10.54 -9.45 2.28
C MET A 213 -9.59 -10.13 1.29
N THR A 214 -10.03 -11.16 0.59
CA THR A 214 -9.22 -11.85 -0.42
C THR A 214 -9.09 -11.00 -1.68
N VAL A 215 -7.98 -11.18 -2.38
CA VAL A 215 -7.63 -10.47 -3.61
C VAL A 215 -7.13 -11.45 -4.68
N GLY A 216 -6.86 -10.95 -5.88
CA GLY A 216 -6.32 -11.74 -6.96
C GLY A 216 -7.26 -12.86 -7.40
N TYR A 217 -6.70 -13.92 -7.95
CA TYR A 217 -7.46 -15.05 -8.47
C TYR A 217 -8.25 -15.80 -7.40
N ARG A 218 -7.78 -15.82 -6.15
CA ARG A 218 -8.53 -16.42 -5.04
C ARG A 218 -9.89 -15.78 -4.82
N TYR A 219 -9.99 -14.47 -5.00
CA TYR A 219 -11.29 -13.79 -4.91
C TYR A 219 -12.29 -14.36 -5.92
N LEU A 220 -11.85 -14.59 -7.15
CA LEU A 220 -12.69 -15.19 -8.20
C LEU A 220 -13.11 -16.62 -7.84
N LEU A 221 -12.21 -17.45 -7.32
CA LEU A 221 -12.53 -18.82 -6.91
C LEU A 221 -13.59 -18.89 -5.81
N TYR A 222 -13.60 -17.95 -4.87
CA TYR A 222 -14.55 -17.97 -3.74
C TYR A 222 -15.89 -17.29 -4.06
N HIS A 223 -15.98 -16.48 -5.13
CA HIS A 223 -17.16 -15.66 -5.45
C HIS A 223 -17.70 -15.88 -6.86
N SER A 224 -17.18 -16.86 -7.60
CA SER A 224 -17.66 -17.22 -8.96
C SER A 224 -18.70 -18.34 -8.96
N PHE A 225 -19.18 -18.80 -7.80
CA PHE A 225 -20.18 -19.86 -7.68
C PHE A 225 -21.26 -19.49 -6.67
#